data_a49c4d017d896fb3a81eff8502135e03
#
_entry.id   a49c4d017d896fb3a81eff8502135e03
#
_cell.length_a   1.000
_cell.length_b   1.000
_cell.length_c   1.000
_cell.angle_alpha   90.00
_cell.angle_beta   90.00
_cell.angle_gamma   90.00
#
_symmetry.space_group_name_H-M   'P 1'
#
loop_
_entity.id
_entity.type
_entity.pdbx_description
1 polymer ?
#
loop_
_entity_poly.entity_id
_entity_poly.type
_entity_poly.pdbx_seq_one_letter_code
_entity_poly.pdbx_strand_id
1 'polypeptide(L)'
;MSALQSRRLRYGMGAIGLVFVLLAALRLVFVLGFSGLDVTTPALLETLGIGLRFDLRLAVLLLLPLAVLAWLPRWNLTTLPVLRWLARAYLVVALAMIGLVYIIDFGHYEYLGVRINATVLRYLQDAQISQQMVWETYPVLWITACWLAAVGLWVWALICLERMTLDRAPTPINRWAVTSVSVVGVVAVLLALLGRVANLNLENPVPLRWSDAFFSGNSQVAAVGLNPVLFLYDTLKVGQSQFDVAQV
;
A
#
# COMPACT_ATOMS: atom_id res chain seq x y z
N MET A 1 12.15 2.39 30.03
CA MET A 1 12.32 2.63 28.58
C MET A 1 11.94 1.40 27.75
N SER A 2 12.33 0.17 28.07
CA SER A 2 12.08 -1.06 27.29
C SER A 2 10.60 -1.38 27.05
N ALA A 3 9.73 -1.18 28.03
CA ALA A 3 8.29 -1.48 27.92
C ALA A 3 7.52 -0.55 26.96
N LEU A 4 7.89 0.72 26.88
CA LEU A 4 7.31 1.68 25.95
C LEU A 4 7.75 1.42 24.51
N GLN A 5 9.01 1.04 24.30
CA GLN A 5 9.53 0.65 22.98
C GLN A 5 8.83 -0.59 22.45
N SER A 6 8.54 -1.57 23.29
CA SER A 6 7.84 -2.79 22.89
C SER A 6 6.39 -2.53 22.42
N ARG A 7 5.69 -1.57 23.02
CA ARG A 7 4.34 -1.18 22.59
C ARG A 7 4.36 -0.48 21.23
N ARG A 8 5.29 0.46 21.03
CA ARG A 8 5.45 1.17 19.74
C ARG A 8 5.80 0.19 18.62
N LEU A 9 6.70 -0.75 18.89
CA LEU A 9 7.10 -1.76 17.92
C LEU A 9 5.93 -2.66 17.53
N ARG A 10 5.16 -3.15 18.53
CA ARG A 10 3.95 -3.97 18.27
C ARG A 10 2.90 -3.21 17.47
N TYR A 11 2.68 -1.94 17.79
CA TYR A 11 1.77 -1.10 17.03
C TYR A 11 2.25 -0.91 15.58
N GLY A 12 3.51 -0.57 15.37
CA GLY A 12 4.10 -0.38 14.04
C GLY A 12 4.02 -1.65 13.19
N MET A 13 4.42 -2.80 13.75
CA MET A 13 4.33 -4.09 13.06
C MET A 13 2.88 -4.48 12.75
N GLY A 14 1.98 -4.29 13.72
CA GLY A 14 0.54 -4.54 13.53
C GLY A 14 -0.08 -3.64 12.46
N ALA A 15 0.30 -2.36 12.42
CA ALA A 15 -0.18 -1.42 11.41
C ALA A 15 0.35 -1.77 10.01
N ILE A 16 1.65 -2.13 9.87
CA ILE A 16 2.19 -2.63 8.60
C ILE A 16 1.44 -3.88 8.16
N GLY A 17 1.25 -4.86 9.06
CA GLY A 17 0.53 -6.09 8.76
C GLY A 17 -0.92 -5.83 8.34
N LEU A 18 -1.61 -4.92 9.02
CA LEU A 18 -2.99 -4.56 8.72
C LEU A 18 -3.12 -3.89 7.33
N VAL A 19 -2.24 -2.93 7.00
CA VAL A 19 -2.19 -2.31 5.66
C VAL A 19 -1.84 -3.34 4.59
N PHE A 20 -0.85 -4.18 4.84
CA PHE A 20 -0.45 -5.22 3.90
C PHE A 20 -1.59 -6.20 3.60
N VAL A 21 -2.31 -6.66 4.63
CA VAL A 21 -3.46 -7.57 4.46
C VAL A 21 -4.57 -6.89 3.65
N LEU A 22 -4.83 -5.61 3.88
CA LEU A 22 -5.80 -4.86 3.07
C LEU A 22 -5.39 -4.82 1.60
N LEU A 23 -4.13 -4.46 1.31
CA LEU A 23 -3.63 -4.38 -0.07
C LEU A 23 -3.65 -5.75 -0.75
N ALA A 24 -3.26 -6.80 -0.03
CA ALA A 24 -3.33 -8.18 -0.52
C ALA A 24 -4.78 -8.61 -0.80
N ALA A 25 -5.74 -8.21 0.05
CA ALA A 25 -7.17 -8.47 -0.18
C ALA A 25 -7.68 -7.74 -1.43
N LEU A 26 -7.32 -6.46 -1.63
CA LEU A 26 -7.66 -5.71 -2.85
C LEU A 26 -7.05 -6.35 -4.10
N ARG A 27 -5.82 -6.87 -4.01
CA ARG A 27 -5.20 -7.66 -5.09
C ARG A 27 -5.99 -8.93 -5.38
N LEU A 28 -6.42 -9.64 -4.35
CA LEU A 28 -7.24 -10.84 -4.53
C LEU A 28 -8.58 -10.52 -5.21
N VAL A 29 -9.23 -9.43 -4.81
CA VAL A 29 -10.44 -8.93 -5.49
C VAL A 29 -10.16 -8.65 -6.97
N PHE A 30 -9.02 -8.03 -7.28
CA PHE A 30 -8.60 -7.81 -8.67
C PHE A 30 -8.42 -9.12 -9.44
N VAL A 31 -7.72 -10.09 -8.86
CA VAL A 31 -7.47 -11.40 -9.51
C VAL A 31 -8.77 -12.13 -9.79
N LEU A 32 -9.68 -12.17 -8.82
CA LEU A 32 -10.92 -12.94 -8.93
C LEU A 32 -12.01 -12.25 -9.77
N GLY A 33 -12.03 -10.90 -9.75
CA GLY A 33 -13.11 -10.13 -10.37
C GLY A 33 -12.76 -9.50 -11.72
N PHE A 34 -11.50 -9.14 -11.95
CA PHE A 34 -11.13 -8.28 -13.07
C PHE A 34 -10.01 -8.82 -13.98
N SER A 35 -9.14 -9.73 -13.50
CA SER A 35 -7.96 -10.13 -14.27
C SER A 35 -8.28 -10.94 -15.53
N GLY A 36 -9.41 -11.63 -15.56
CA GLY A 36 -9.76 -12.56 -16.64
C GLY A 36 -8.81 -13.76 -16.77
N LEU A 37 -7.89 -13.94 -15.82
CA LEU A 37 -6.93 -15.04 -15.81
C LEU A 37 -7.52 -16.29 -15.18
N ASP A 38 -7.20 -17.43 -15.77
CA ASP A 38 -7.45 -18.73 -15.12
C ASP A 38 -6.50 -18.90 -13.93
N VAL A 39 -7.03 -19.34 -12.79
CA VAL A 39 -6.27 -19.57 -11.55
C VAL A 39 -5.17 -20.62 -11.74
N THR A 40 -5.29 -21.45 -12.77
CA THR A 40 -4.30 -22.48 -13.14
C THR A 40 -3.11 -21.94 -13.93
N THR A 41 -3.08 -20.66 -14.28
CA THR A 41 -1.98 -20.05 -15.06
C THR A 41 -0.64 -20.21 -14.32
N PRO A 42 0.37 -20.89 -14.88
CA PRO A 42 1.61 -21.20 -14.16
C PRO A 42 2.36 -19.96 -13.65
N ALA A 43 2.32 -18.84 -14.41
CA ALA A 43 2.96 -17.60 -14.05
C ALA A 43 2.24 -16.82 -12.92
N LEU A 44 1.03 -17.24 -12.53
CA LEU A 44 0.21 -16.50 -11.57
C LEU A 44 0.85 -16.44 -10.17
N LEU A 45 1.41 -17.56 -9.70
CA LEU A 45 2.04 -17.63 -8.38
C LEU A 45 3.29 -16.71 -8.28
N GLU A 46 4.11 -16.71 -9.32
CA GLU A 46 5.29 -15.83 -9.37
C GLU A 46 4.87 -14.37 -9.41
N THR A 47 3.87 -14.05 -10.23
CA THR A 47 3.32 -12.69 -10.34
C THR A 47 2.68 -12.22 -9.03
N LEU A 48 1.94 -13.08 -8.35
CA LEU A 48 1.40 -12.77 -7.01
C LEU A 48 2.53 -12.48 -6.01
N GLY A 49 3.61 -13.27 -6.06
CA GLY A 49 4.80 -13.04 -5.24
C GLY A 49 5.43 -11.66 -5.48
N ILE A 50 5.55 -11.23 -6.74
CA ILE A 50 6.01 -9.89 -7.12
C ILE A 50 5.05 -8.83 -6.58
N GLY A 51 3.75 -9.03 -6.79
CA GLY A 51 2.73 -8.11 -6.35
C GLY A 51 2.67 -7.91 -4.83
N LEU A 52 2.78 -8.98 -4.06
CA LEU A 52 2.83 -8.90 -2.59
C LEU A 52 4.06 -8.13 -2.09
N ARG A 53 5.19 -8.18 -2.80
CA ARG A 53 6.37 -7.36 -2.47
C ARG A 53 6.10 -5.87 -2.70
N PHE A 54 5.39 -5.50 -3.77
CA PHE A 54 4.94 -4.13 -3.99
C PHE A 54 3.96 -3.68 -2.90
N ASP A 55 3.01 -4.53 -2.50
CA ASP A 55 2.05 -4.22 -1.45
C ASP A 55 2.75 -4.00 -0.10
N LEU A 56 3.72 -4.86 0.24
CA LEU A 56 4.54 -4.68 1.44
C LEU A 56 5.37 -3.38 1.39
N ARG A 57 5.94 -3.07 0.22
CA ARG A 57 6.68 -1.81 0.02
C ARG A 57 5.79 -0.60 0.26
N LEU A 58 4.57 -0.59 -0.30
CA LEU A 58 3.60 0.48 -0.10
C LEU A 58 3.19 0.59 1.38
N ALA A 59 2.91 -0.54 2.05
CA ALA A 59 2.57 -0.56 3.47
C ALA A 59 3.68 0.05 4.33
N VAL A 60 4.93 -0.28 4.05
CA VAL A 60 6.10 0.27 4.76
C VAL A 60 6.28 1.76 4.46
N LEU A 61 6.17 2.18 3.19
CA LEU A 61 6.26 3.59 2.81
C LEU A 61 5.20 4.44 3.51
N LEU A 62 3.98 3.93 3.61
CA LEU A 62 2.88 4.61 4.28
C LEU A 62 3.15 4.80 5.78
N LEU A 63 3.76 3.82 6.44
CA LEU A 63 4.05 3.92 7.87
C LEU A 63 5.38 4.59 8.19
N LEU A 64 6.22 4.83 7.19
CA LEU A 64 7.54 5.43 7.39
C LEU A 64 7.49 6.80 8.13
N PRO A 65 6.60 7.75 7.78
CA PRO A 65 6.49 9.02 8.50
C PRO A 65 6.16 8.83 9.99
N LEU A 66 5.25 7.89 10.29
CA LEU A 66 4.88 7.58 11.68
C LEU A 66 6.03 6.89 12.43
N ALA A 67 6.81 6.05 11.77
CA ALA A 67 7.98 5.40 12.35
C ALA A 67 9.07 6.43 12.69
N VAL A 68 9.33 7.38 11.79
CA VAL A 68 10.27 8.49 12.02
C VAL A 68 9.82 9.35 13.20
N LEU A 69 8.55 9.73 13.24
CA LEU A 69 7.97 10.48 14.35
C LEU A 69 8.04 9.70 15.67
N ALA A 70 7.77 8.42 15.64
CA ALA A 70 7.84 7.55 16.83
C ALA A 70 9.26 7.41 17.40
N TRP A 71 10.31 7.69 16.61
CA TRP A 71 11.70 7.68 17.09
C TRP A 71 12.02 8.89 17.96
N LEU A 72 11.32 10.00 17.78
CA LEU A 72 11.54 11.20 18.56
C LEU A 72 11.05 10.99 20.02
N PRO A 73 11.89 11.24 21.06
CA PRO A 73 11.53 10.95 22.45
C PRO A 73 10.32 11.72 22.96
N ARG A 74 10.10 12.94 22.42
CA ARG A 74 9.00 13.82 22.78
C ARG A 74 7.66 13.41 22.16
N TRP A 75 7.66 12.61 21.07
CA TRP A 75 6.49 12.22 20.30
C TRP A 75 6.06 10.79 20.68
N ASN A 76 5.38 10.69 21.82
CA ASN A 76 5.01 9.39 22.37
C ASN A 76 3.53 9.09 22.15
N LEU A 77 3.22 8.20 21.21
CA LEU A 77 1.85 7.70 20.93
C LEU A 77 1.18 7.07 22.16
N THR A 78 1.94 6.60 23.16
CA THR A 78 1.37 5.97 24.35
C THR A 78 0.90 6.97 25.39
N THR A 79 1.48 8.19 25.43
CA THR A 79 1.21 9.19 26.45
C THR A 79 0.40 10.38 25.93
N LEU A 80 0.48 10.68 24.63
CA LEU A 80 -0.17 11.85 24.02
C LEU A 80 -1.38 11.41 23.16
N PRO A 81 -2.61 11.61 23.63
CA PRO A 81 -3.81 11.22 22.89
C PRO A 81 -3.96 11.97 21.56
N VAL A 82 -3.48 13.23 21.49
CA VAL A 82 -3.48 14.00 20.25
C VAL A 82 -2.65 13.34 19.15
N LEU A 83 -1.48 12.78 19.49
CA LEU A 83 -0.65 12.08 18.51
C LEU A 83 -1.28 10.79 18.02
N ARG A 84 -1.99 10.06 18.88
CA ARG A 84 -2.77 8.88 18.43
C ARG A 84 -3.85 9.29 17.46
N TRP A 85 -4.57 10.37 17.76
CA TRP A 85 -5.61 10.88 16.88
C TRP A 85 -5.02 11.30 15.51
N LEU A 86 -3.91 12.05 15.50
CA LEU A 86 -3.23 12.47 14.28
C LEU A 86 -2.71 11.29 13.46
N ALA A 87 -2.10 10.29 14.11
CA ALA A 87 -1.61 9.09 13.44
C ALA A 87 -2.78 8.29 12.83
N ARG A 88 -3.88 8.14 13.56
CA ARG A 88 -5.09 7.49 13.07
C ARG A 88 -5.70 8.27 11.90
N ALA A 89 -5.87 9.59 12.03
CA ALA A 89 -6.39 10.44 10.97
C ALA A 89 -5.54 10.34 9.69
N TYR A 90 -4.21 10.40 9.83
CA TYR A 90 -3.28 10.19 8.72
C TYR A 90 -3.50 8.85 8.02
N LEU A 91 -3.54 7.74 8.77
CA LEU A 91 -3.74 6.40 8.20
C LEU A 91 -5.12 6.25 7.56
N VAL A 92 -6.17 6.81 8.16
CA VAL A 92 -7.52 6.77 7.60
C VAL A 92 -7.58 7.54 6.28
N VAL A 93 -7.07 8.77 6.24
CA VAL A 93 -7.04 9.58 5.01
C VAL A 93 -6.21 8.91 3.93
N ALA A 94 -5.02 8.44 4.25
CA ALA A 94 -4.14 7.81 3.28
C ALA A 94 -4.76 6.54 2.70
N LEU A 95 -5.40 5.70 3.51
CA LEU A 95 -6.04 4.48 3.05
C LEU A 95 -7.38 4.73 2.33
N ALA A 96 -8.11 5.76 2.73
CA ALA A 96 -9.27 6.22 1.97
C ALA A 96 -8.86 6.64 0.55
N MET A 97 -7.77 7.40 0.41
CA MET A 97 -7.21 7.80 -0.88
C MET A 97 -6.70 6.60 -1.70
N ILE A 98 -5.99 5.66 -1.06
CA ILE A 98 -5.58 4.42 -1.71
C ILE A 98 -6.80 3.65 -2.20
N GLY A 99 -7.84 3.52 -1.39
CA GLY A 99 -9.11 2.87 -1.78
C GLY A 99 -9.74 3.52 -3.01
N LEU A 100 -9.75 4.86 -3.09
CA LEU A 100 -10.22 5.58 -4.29
C LEU A 100 -9.36 5.25 -5.52
N VAL A 101 -8.03 5.22 -5.39
CA VAL A 101 -7.14 4.83 -6.50
C VAL A 101 -7.47 3.42 -6.97
N TYR A 102 -7.72 2.46 -6.06
CA TYR A 102 -8.10 1.10 -6.45
C TYR A 102 -9.47 1.03 -7.13
N ILE A 103 -10.45 1.81 -6.68
CA ILE A 103 -11.77 1.89 -7.33
C ILE A 103 -11.63 2.40 -8.77
N ILE A 104 -10.89 3.49 -8.95
CA ILE A 104 -10.63 4.05 -10.29
C ILE A 104 -9.84 3.06 -11.15
N ASP A 105 -8.85 2.38 -10.56
CA ASP A 105 -8.03 1.40 -11.26
C ASP A 105 -8.85 0.18 -11.73
N PHE A 106 -9.78 -0.31 -10.93
CA PHE A 106 -10.64 -1.43 -11.32
C PHE A 106 -11.56 -1.05 -12.49
N GLY A 107 -12.20 0.11 -12.44
CA GLY A 107 -13.01 0.61 -13.55
C GLY A 107 -12.17 0.90 -14.80
N HIS A 108 -10.97 1.48 -14.64
CA HIS A 108 -10.04 1.73 -15.74
C HIS A 108 -9.56 0.42 -16.39
N TYR A 109 -9.27 -0.60 -15.58
CA TYR A 109 -8.86 -1.90 -16.09
C TYR A 109 -10.01 -2.64 -16.80
N GLU A 110 -11.22 -2.59 -16.25
CA GLU A 110 -12.40 -3.19 -16.87
C GLU A 110 -12.67 -2.61 -18.27
N TYR A 111 -12.44 -1.30 -18.44
CA TYR A 111 -12.71 -0.61 -19.70
C TYR A 111 -11.54 -0.71 -20.69
N LEU A 112 -10.29 -0.59 -20.26
CA LEU A 112 -9.11 -0.48 -21.14
C LEU A 112 -8.17 -1.72 -21.10
N GLY A 113 -8.37 -2.65 -20.19
CA GLY A 113 -7.50 -3.83 -20.03
C GLY A 113 -6.10 -3.52 -19.50
N VAL A 114 -5.87 -2.30 -19.00
CA VAL A 114 -4.58 -1.87 -18.44
C VAL A 114 -4.75 -1.21 -17.09
N ARG A 115 -3.76 -1.38 -16.20
CA ARG A 115 -3.77 -0.73 -14.88
C ARG A 115 -3.64 0.78 -15.02
N ILE A 116 -4.17 1.50 -14.04
CA ILE A 116 -4.10 2.96 -14.01
C ILE A 116 -2.66 3.46 -14.10
N ASN A 117 -2.41 4.42 -14.97
CA ASN A 117 -1.11 5.03 -15.21
C ASN A 117 -1.26 6.54 -15.49
N ALA A 118 -0.17 7.23 -15.83
CA ALA A 118 -0.16 8.67 -16.06
C ALA A 118 -1.17 9.16 -17.12
N THR A 119 -1.63 8.28 -18.03
CA THR A 119 -2.60 8.67 -19.07
C THR A 119 -3.96 9.06 -18.48
N VAL A 120 -4.27 8.63 -17.25
CA VAL A 120 -5.50 9.03 -16.55
C VAL A 120 -5.61 10.54 -16.38
N LEU A 121 -4.49 11.27 -16.35
CA LEU A 121 -4.50 12.73 -16.25
C LEU A 121 -5.15 13.41 -17.47
N ARG A 122 -5.17 12.75 -18.62
CA ARG A 122 -5.85 13.27 -19.83
C ARG A 122 -7.36 13.35 -19.62
N TYR A 123 -7.95 12.42 -18.86
CA TYR A 123 -9.37 12.46 -18.54
C TYR A 123 -9.75 13.60 -17.59
N LEU A 124 -8.76 14.15 -16.85
CA LEU A 124 -8.98 15.32 -16.02
C LEU A 124 -9.07 16.62 -16.85
N GLN A 125 -8.55 16.64 -18.07
CA GLN A 125 -8.66 17.79 -18.98
C GLN A 125 -10.11 17.97 -19.45
N ASP A 126 -10.83 16.85 -19.64
CA ASP A 126 -12.25 16.81 -20.00
C ASP A 126 -13.11 16.32 -18.83
N ALA A 127 -12.88 16.88 -17.64
CA ALA A 127 -13.44 16.38 -16.38
C ALA A 127 -14.98 16.32 -16.39
N GLN A 128 -15.66 17.27 -17.06
CA GLN A 128 -17.12 17.30 -17.12
C GLN A 128 -17.68 16.11 -17.91
N ILE A 129 -17.09 15.81 -19.07
CA ILE A 129 -17.49 14.66 -19.91
C ILE A 129 -17.18 13.36 -19.18
N SER A 130 -16.00 13.26 -18.59
CA SER A 130 -15.57 12.08 -17.84
C SER A 130 -16.48 11.82 -16.63
N GLN A 131 -16.88 12.84 -15.90
CA GLN A 131 -17.79 12.72 -14.76
C GLN A 131 -19.17 12.21 -15.20
N GLN A 132 -19.73 12.76 -16.28
CA GLN A 132 -21.02 12.32 -16.80
C GLN A 132 -20.96 10.86 -17.24
N MET A 133 -19.92 10.46 -17.97
CA MET A 133 -19.71 9.08 -18.41
C MET A 133 -19.62 8.10 -17.22
N VAL A 134 -18.87 8.45 -16.18
CA VAL A 134 -18.77 7.62 -14.97
C VAL A 134 -20.12 7.48 -14.29
N TRP A 135 -20.89 8.58 -14.18
CA TRP A 135 -22.19 8.58 -13.53
C TRP A 135 -23.23 7.75 -14.27
N GLU A 136 -23.20 7.76 -15.60
CA GLU A 136 -24.12 6.99 -16.44
C GLU A 136 -23.74 5.51 -16.55
N THR A 137 -22.43 5.19 -16.46
CA THR A 137 -21.92 3.83 -16.69
C THR A 137 -21.86 3.00 -15.41
N TYR A 138 -21.51 3.63 -14.27
CA TYR A 138 -21.26 2.92 -13.02
C TYR A 138 -22.28 3.26 -11.94
N PRO A 139 -22.62 2.31 -11.06
CA PRO A 139 -23.51 2.55 -9.91
C PRO A 139 -22.76 3.33 -8.79
N VAL A 140 -22.46 4.61 -9.07
CA VAL A 140 -21.61 5.47 -8.24
C VAL A 140 -22.06 5.52 -6.77
N LEU A 141 -23.38 5.55 -6.53
CA LEU A 141 -23.90 5.57 -5.15
C LEU A 141 -23.55 4.30 -4.37
N TRP A 142 -23.67 3.14 -5.00
CA TRP A 142 -23.30 1.86 -4.38
C TRP A 142 -21.80 1.74 -4.16
N ILE A 143 -20.99 2.15 -5.13
CA ILE A 143 -19.52 2.18 -5.02
C ILE A 143 -19.12 3.10 -3.87
N THR A 144 -19.71 4.29 -3.77
CA THR A 144 -19.44 5.23 -2.67
C THR A 144 -19.87 4.67 -1.32
N ALA A 145 -21.03 4.03 -1.23
CA ALA A 145 -21.50 3.40 0.00
C ALA A 145 -20.57 2.27 0.46
N CYS A 146 -20.14 1.40 -0.46
CA CYS A 146 -19.17 0.34 -0.18
C CYS A 146 -17.82 0.89 0.26
N TRP A 147 -17.35 1.96 -0.39
CA TRP A 147 -16.10 2.62 -0.03
C TRP A 147 -16.18 3.24 1.38
N LEU A 148 -17.27 3.94 1.71
CA LEU A 148 -17.48 4.50 3.04
C LEU A 148 -17.56 3.39 4.12
N ALA A 149 -18.24 2.28 3.83
CA ALA A 149 -18.28 1.11 4.72
C ALA A 149 -16.87 0.52 4.93
N ALA A 150 -16.07 0.41 3.87
CA ALA A 150 -14.68 -0.05 3.95
C ALA A 150 -13.80 0.90 4.80
N VAL A 151 -13.96 2.22 4.65
CA VAL A 151 -13.29 3.21 5.48
C VAL A 151 -13.73 3.08 6.95
N GLY A 152 -15.03 2.89 7.22
CA GLY A 152 -15.54 2.65 8.57
C GLY A 152 -14.96 1.39 9.21
N LEU A 153 -14.90 0.29 8.47
CA LEU A 153 -14.26 -0.96 8.90
C LEU A 153 -12.77 -0.75 9.19
N TRP A 154 -12.10 0.04 8.39
CA TRP A 154 -10.70 0.38 8.58
C TRP A 154 -10.47 1.19 9.86
N VAL A 155 -11.30 2.20 10.11
CA VAL A 155 -11.27 2.97 11.37
C VAL A 155 -11.43 2.05 12.56
N TRP A 156 -12.41 1.15 12.50
CA TRP A 156 -12.65 0.16 13.55
C TRP A 156 -11.42 -0.75 13.78
N ALA A 157 -10.82 -1.27 12.71
CA ALA A 157 -9.63 -2.12 12.77
C ALA A 157 -8.43 -1.39 13.41
N LEU A 158 -8.20 -0.12 13.06
CA LEU A 158 -7.15 0.71 13.68
C LEU A 158 -7.40 0.92 15.18
N ILE A 159 -8.64 1.19 15.57
CA ILE A 159 -9.01 1.34 17.00
C ILE A 159 -8.77 0.02 17.74
N CYS A 160 -9.16 -1.12 17.16
CA CYS A 160 -8.88 -2.43 17.73
C CYS A 160 -7.38 -2.67 17.89
N LEU A 161 -6.59 -2.36 16.88
CA LEU A 161 -5.13 -2.47 16.91
C LEU A 161 -4.52 -1.61 18.03
N GLU A 162 -4.98 -0.37 18.19
CA GLU A 162 -4.52 0.52 19.26
C GLU A 162 -4.85 -0.07 20.64
N ARG A 163 -6.07 -0.52 20.85
CA ARG A 163 -6.48 -1.18 22.11
C ARG A 163 -5.63 -2.41 22.42
N MET A 164 -5.34 -3.22 21.42
CA MET A 164 -4.56 -4.45 21.58
C MET A 164 -3.06 -4.19 21.83
N THR A 165 -2.52 -3.08 21.35
CA THR A 165 -1.06 -2.83 21.36
C THR A 165 -0.65 -1.70 22.29
N LEU A 166 -1.36 -0.57 22.29
CA LEU A 166 -1.00 0.62 23.06
C LEU A 166 -1.62 0.64 24.46
N ASP A 167 -2.83 0.12 24.62
CA ASP A 167 -3.56 0.20 25.89
C ASP A 167 -3.32 -1.01 26.80
N ARG A 168 -2.73 -2.11 26.30
CA ARG A 168 -2.37 -3.26 27.13
C ARG A 168 -1.21 -2.91 28.10
N ALA A 169 -1.24 -3.58 29.27
CA ALA A 169 -0.16 -3.45 30.25
C ALA A 169 1.20 -3.77 29.63
N PRO A 170 2.25 -3.03 30.01
CA PRO A 170 3.59 -3.29 29.49
C PRO A 170 4.09 -4.65 30.00
N THR A 171 4.42 -5.54 29.09
CA THR A 171 5.13 -6.78 29.44
C THR A 171 6.62 -6.46 29.62
N PRO A 172 7.24 -6.87 30.72
CA PRO A 172 8.68 -6.72 30.88
C PRO A 172 9.39 -7.59 29.85
N ILE A 173 10.07 -6.94 28.91
CA ILE A 173 10.86 -7.63 27.88
C ILE A 173 12.33 -7.34 28.14
N ASN A 174 13.18 -8.35 28.01
CA ASN A 174 14.63 -8.22 28.11
C ASN A 174 15.13 -7.16 27.11
N ARG A 175 16.07 -6.30 27.55
CA ARG A 175 16.65 -5.24 26.70
C ARG A 175 17.26 -5.80 25.42
N TRP A 176 17.97 -6.91 25.52
CA TRP A 176 18.56 -7.58 24.37
C TRP A 176 17.51 -8.04 23.35
N ALA A 177 16.40 -8.60 23.81
CA ALA A 177 15.30 -9.00 22.94
C ALA A 177 14.68 -7.79 22.20
N VAL A 178 14.49 -6.65 22.88
CA VAL A 178 13.99 -5.41 22.24
C VAL A 178 14.98 -4.91 21.20
N THR A 179 16.27 -4.90 21.51
CA THR A 179 17.29 -4.45 20.56
C THR A 179 17.36 -5.36 19.34
N SER A 180 17.39 -6.68 19.53
CA SER A 180 17.41 -7.65 18.44
C SER A 180 16.20 -7.52 17.54
N VAL A 181 14.98 -7.43 18.09
CA VAL A 181 13.75 -7.26 17.32
C VAL A 181 13.74 -5.92 16.60
N SER A 182 14.30 -4.86 17.20
CA SER A 182 14.39 -3.55 16.52
C SER A 182 15.36 -3.59 15.34
N VAL A 183 16.52 -4.23 15.48
CA VAL A 183 17.51 -4.40 14.39
C VAL A 183 16.91 -5.23 13.27
N VAL A 184 16.31 -6.38 13.58
CA VAL A 184 15.62 -7.23 12.60
C VAL A 184 14.49 -6.44 11.91
N GLY A 185 13.72 -5.65 12.67
CA GLY A 185 12.66 -4.80 12.13
C GLY A 185 13.20 -3.75 11.14
N VAL A 186 14.31 -3.07 11.47
CA VAL A 186 14.94 -2.11 10.56
C VAL A 186 15.43 -2.79 9.28
N VAL A 187 16.09 -3.94 9.39
CA VAL A 187 16.54 -4.71 8.23
C VAL A 187 15.37 -5.17 7.38
N ALA A 188 14.30 -5.66 7.99
CA ALA A 188 13.08 -6.06 7.26
C ALA A 188 12.42 -4.88 6.53
N VAL A 189 12.37 -3.70 7.16
CA VAL A 189 11.88 -2.45 6.54
C VAL A 189 12.74 -2.07 5.34
N LEU A 190 14.06 -2.10 5.46
CA LEU A 190 14.97 -1.80 4.34
C LEU A 190 14.79 -2.80 3.19
N LEU A 191 14.70 -4.09 3.48
CA LEU A 191 14.45 -5.12 2.47
C LEU A 191 13.07 -4.93 1.80
N ALA A 192 12.06 -4.55 2.56
CA ALA A 192 10.72 -4.26 2.02
C ALA A 192 10.73 -3.03 1.10
N LEU A 193 11.42 -1.96 1.48
CA LEU A 193 11.58 -0.76 0.65
C LEU A 193 12.30 -1.06 -0.66
N LEU A 194 13.27 -1.96 -0.65
CA LEU A 194 13.94 -2.43 -1.85
C LEU A 194 13.12 -3.45 -2.66
N GLY A 195 12.00 -3.94 -2.10
CA GLY A 195 11.20 -5.02 -2.70
C GLY A 195 11.92 -6.38 -2.70
N ARG A 196 12.90 -6.56 -1.79
CA ARG A 196 13.79 -7.72 -1.73
C ARG A 196 13.37 -8.78 -0.72
N VAL A 197 12.26 -8.60 -0.04
CA VAL A 197 11.74 -9.62 0.89
C VAL A 197 11.47 -10.91 0.10
N ALA A 198 12.02 -12.02 0.59
CA ALA A 198 11.95 -13.34 -0.02
C ALA A 198 12.68 -13.51 -1.38
N ASN A 199 13.46 -12.53 -1.81
CA ASN A 199 14.34 -12.68 -2.98
C ASN A 199 15.67 -11.97 -2.73
N LEU A 200 16.57 -12.64 -2.04
CA LEU A 200 17.92 -12.17 -1.71
C LEU A 200 18.92 -12.49 -2.84
N ASN A 201 18.51 -12.35 -4.09
CA ASN A 201 19.46 -12.51 -5.19
C ASN A 201 20.45 -11.36 -5.15
N LEU A 202 21.68 -11.65 -4.68
CA LEU A 202 22.79 -10.69 -4.56
C LEU A 202 23.42 -10.34 -5.91
N GLU A 203 23.17 -11.16 -6.93
CA GLU A 203 23.71 -10.95 -8.29
C GLU A 203 23.05 -9.75 -8.99
N ASN A 204 21.81 -9.43 -8.62
CA ASN A 204 21.09 -8.31 -9.19
C ASN A 204 20.65 -7.32 -8.08
N PRO A 205 21.48 -6.31 -7.73
CA PRO A 205 21.22 -5.37 -6.64
C PRO A 205 20.17 -4.31 -6.95
N VAL A 206 19.51 -4.36 -8.10
CA VAL A 206 18.52 -3.36 -8.51
C VAL A 206 17.24 -3.50 -7.64
N PRO A 207 16.66 -2.39 -7.12
CA PRO A 207 15.38 -2.44 -6.47
C PRO A 207 14.28 -2.94 -7.39
N LEU A 208 13.25 -3.60 -6.82
CA LEU A 208 12.07 -4.06 -7.56
C LEU A 208 11.45 -2.89 -8.33
N ARG A 209 11.29 -3.04 -9.64
CA ARG A 209 10.67 -2.07 -10.55
C ARG A 209 9.35 -2.61 -11.09
N TRP A 210 8.48 -1.74 -11.54
CA TRP A 210 7.22 -2.13 -12.19
C TRP A 210 7.45 -3.03 -13.43
N SER A 211 8.59 -2.84 -14.14
CA SER A 211 9.00 -3.68 -15.28
C SER A 211 9.16 -5.16 -14.92
N ASP A 212 9.49 -5.47 -13.67
CA ASP A 212 9.69 -6.84 -13.22
C ASP A 212 8.38 -7.67 -13.23
N ALA A 213 7.22 -6.99 -13.24
CA ALA A 213 5.92 -7.64 -13.39
C ALA A 213 5.67 -8.15 -14.83
N PHE A 214 6.42 -7.65 -15.82
CA PHE A 214 6.26 -8.01 -17.22
C PHE A 214 7.13 -9.20 -17.69
N PHE A 215 7.65 -9.99 -16.76
CA PHE A 215 8.56 -11.11 -17.06
C PHE A 215 7.94 -12.17 -18.01
N SER A 216 6.62 -12.32 -17.99
CA SER A 216 5.91 -13.33 -18.80
C SER A 216 5.56 -12.85 -20.22
N GLY A 217 5.74 -11.56 -20.54
CA GLY A 217 5.28 -10.95 -21.79
C GLY A 217 3.75 -10.85 -21.93
N ASN A 218 2.98 -11.35 -20.97
CA ASN A 218 1.51 -11.26 -20.96
C ASN A 218 1.06 -10.07 -20.10
N SER A 219 0.32 -9.13 -20.72
CA SER A 219 -0.16 -7.91 -20.05
C SER A 219 -1.14 -8.19 -18.91
N GLN A 220 -1.98 -9.21 -19.04
CA GLN A 220 -2.93 -9.60 -17.98
C GLN A 220 -2.19 -10.15 -16.75
N VAL A 221 -1.19 -11.00 -16.97
CA VAL A 221 -0.32 -11.52 -15.91
C VAL A 221 0.41 -10.36 -15.24
N ALA A 222 1.01 -9.47 -16.03
CA ALA A 222 1.71 -8.29 -15.51
C ALA A 222 0.79 -7.41 -14.66
N ALA A 223 -0.46 -7.20 -15.08
CA ALA A 223 -1.45 -6.42 -14.35
C ALA A 223 -1.70 -6.96 -12.92
N VAL A 224 -1.67 -8.27 -12.72
CA VAL A 224 -1.79 -8.89 -11.38
C VAL A 224 -0.58 -8.56 -10.50
N GLY A 225 0.62 -8.48 -11.08
CA GLY A 225 1.85 -8.15 -10.36
C GLY A 225 1.96 -6.68 -9.95
N LEU A 226 1.35 -5.77 -10.69
CA LEU A 226 1.43 -4.34 -10.43
C LEU A 226 0.63 -3.92 -9.20
N ASN A 227 1.16 -2.94 -8.45
CA ASN A 227 0.39 -2.19 -7.45
C ASN A 227 -0.04 -0.86 -8.10
N PRO A 228 -1.35 -0.54 -8.18
CA PRO A 228 -1.83 0.61 -8.93
C PRO A 228 -1.30 1.95 -8.41
N VAL A 229 -1.12 2.09 -7.09
CA VAL A 229 -0.62 3.33 -6.48
C VAL A 229 0.85 3.57 -6.86
N LEU A 230 1.69 2.54 -6.73
CA LEU A 230 3.11 2.65 -7.07
C LEU A 230 3.31 2.77 -8.59
N PHE A 231 2.54 2.04 -9.38
CA PHE A 231 2.61 2.10 -10.84
C PHE A 231 2.18 3.47 -11.36
N LEU A 232 1.09 4.03 -10.84
CA LEU A 232 0.68 5.39 -11.16
C LEU A 232 1.77 6.40 -10.82
N TYR A 233 2.35 6.32 -9.60
CA TYR A 233 3.43 7.20 -9.18
C TYR A 233 4.64 7.12 -10.11
N ASP A 234 5.09 5.92 -10.45
CA ASP A 234 6.26 5.71 -11.30
C ASP A 234 6.02 6.24 -12.72
N THR A 235 4.83 6.02 -13.29
CA THR A 235 4.49 6.52 -14.62
C THR A 235 4.32 8.05 -14.68
N LEU A 236 3.80 8.66 -13.61
CA LEU A 236 3.75 10.12 -13.49
C LEU A 236 5.15 10.74 -13.47
N LYS A 237 6.08 10.13 -12.74
CA LYS A 237 7.48 10.59 -12.67
C LYS A 237 8.17 10.51 -14.03
N VAL A 238 7.98 9.44 -14.77
CA VAL A 238 8.55 9.27 -16.14
C VAL A 238 7.94 10.27 -17.11
N GLY A 239 6.62 10.48 -17.05
CA GLY A 239 5.94 11.47 -17.89
C GLY A 239 6.47 12.89 -17.68
N GLN A 240 6.69 13.29 -16.43
CA GLN A 240 7.27 14.61 -16.12
C GLN A 240 8.68 14.78 -16.69
N SER A 241 9.53 13.75 -16.60
CA SER A 241 10.90 13.82 -17.14
C SER A 241 10.96 13.94 -18.67
N GLN A 242 9.96 13.42 -19.38
CA GLN A 242 9.87 13.59 -20.86
C GLN A 242 9.44 15.01 -21.26
N PHE A 243 8.60 15.68 -20.45
CA PHE A 243 8.21 17.07 -20.71
C PHE A 243 9.37 18.05 -20.47
N ASP A 244 10.20 17.83 -19.45
CA ASP A 244 11.35 18.70 -19.17
C ASP A 244 12.41 18.65 -20.29
N VAL A 245 12.62 17.52 -20.95
CA VAL A 245 13.55 17.38 -22.07
C VAL A 245 13.06 18.06 -23.35
N ALA A 246 11.73 18.24 -23.50
CA ALA A 246 11.14 18.92 -24.65
C ALA A 246 11.18 20.45 -24.53
N GLN A 247 11.59 21.01 -23.37
CA GLN A 247 11.71 22.46 -23.11
C GLN A 247 13.17 22.97 -23.23
N VAL A 248 14.16 22.10 -23.55
CA VAL A 248 15.55 22.43 -23.78
C VAL A 248 15.85 22.40 -25.27
#